data_0f8d3a40c65c3a8861e80e8ae66e0c8f
#
_entry.id   0f8d3a40c65c3a8861e80e8ae66e0c8f
#
_cell.length_a   1.000
_cell.length_b   1.000
_cell.length_c   1.000
_cell.angle_alpha   90.00
_cell.angle_beta   90.00
_cell.angle_gamma   90.00
#
_symmetry.space_group_name_H-M   'P 1'
#
loop_
_entity.id
_entity.type
_entity.pdbx_description
1 polymer ?
#
loop_
_entity_poly.entity_id
_entity_poly.type
_entity_poly.pdbx_seq_one_letter_code
_entity_poly.pdbx_strand_id
1 'polypeptide(L)'
;MYRPRTRRRRWLAGLAAGAVAVTGLGGVDASAAQAAPHAGKDPRLMRILRSMSLQDKAAQLFVLQVYGKSATTAEPADVAANRRLYGVDNAAQVVARYHPGGFIYYGDNVTDPKQLAAFSNGIQRAAAAQPLRVPATIAIDQEGGIVARVQPPATQSPGSMALAAGRSTGDARALARITGSELRAVGVNQDYAPDADVNVNPANPVIGVRSFGSDPALVSDMVTAQIGGYRAGGVTPTVKHFPGHGDTTTDSHTGVPHIDHTRAEWERLDLPPFRAAIKQRVDSIMTAHIVVPSLDPSGDPATLSRPILTGILRDRLHYRGVVVTDALDMQGVRDKYGDENIPVLALKAGVDVLLKPPADAQGNGVFPRQLAAVVNAVKSGELTEKRIDESVYRVLELKQRRGLFRDPYADESRIGQVVGTPEHLAAAQRAADRTTTLVKNGAGILPLRPGGRKVLVTGWGVSTTASLGTEIARRGAVTTIRQTGLSPGQAQIDEAVAAARDQDLVVAVTNRAWDVKQEPGHNGPGQSDLVKALLATGRPVVVVAVRDPYDIAWFPEVTTYLATYSYTAEALRSAAKVLFGELDPRGRLPVAVPARDEPGTVLYPFGHGLGY
;
A
#
# COMPACT_ATOMS: atom_id res chain seq x y z
N MET A 1 -62.15 -13.51 -32.50
CA MET A 1 -63.18 -12.49 -32.83
C MET A 1 -62.79 -11.15 -32.23
N TYR A 2 -62.73 -10.19 -33.07
CA TYR A 2 -62.81 -8.72 -32.99
C TYR A 2 -61.51 -7.94 -32.65
N ARG A 3 -60.82 -7.49 -33.68
CA ARG A 3 -60.22 -6.14 -33.83
C ARG A 3 -61.34 -5.17 -34.30
N PRO A 4 -61.29 -3.83 -34.12
CA PRO A 4 -60.35 -2.96 -34.83
C PRO A 4 -60.01 -1.58 -34.21
N ARG A 5 -58.94 -1.02 -34.76
CA ARG A 5 -58.75 0.29 -35.47
C ARG A 5 -58.56 1.61 -34.67
N THR A 6 -57.35 2.08 -34.78
CA THR A 6 -56.80 3.40 -35.21
C THR A 6 -57.59 4.70 -34.94
N ARG A 7 -56.87 5.73 -34.40
CA ARG A 7 -56.87 7.09 -34.99
C ARG A 7 -55.65 7.92 -34.54
N ARG A 8 -54.93 8.44 -35.53
CA ARG A 8 -53.93 9.51 -35.45
C ARG A 8 -54.66 10.85 -35.22
N ARG A 9 -54.04 11.79 -34.45
CA ARG A 9 -54.18 13.24 -34.70
C ARG A 9 -52.85 13.94 -34.39
N ARG A 10 -52.31 14.57 -35.43
CA ARG A 10 -51.28 15.62 -35.40
C ARG A 10 -51.97 16.93 -34.99
N TRP A 11 -51.28 17.77 -34.20
CA TRP A 11 -51.37 19.24 -34.30
C TRP A 11 -50.01 19.86 -34.03
N LEU A 12 -49.73 20.91 -34.79
CA LEU A 12 -48.49 21.68 -34.93
C LEU A 12 -48.54 22.93 -34.04
N ALA A 13 -47.34 23.37 -33.66
CA ALA A 13 -46.82 24.75 -33.59
C ALA A 13 -47.22 25.68 -32.44
N GLY A 14 -46.18 26.29 -31.86
CA GLY A 14 -46.25 27.51 -31.06
C GLY A 14 -44.88 27.84 -30.43
N LEU A 15 -44.09 28.67 -31.15
CA LEU A 15 -42.85 29.30 -30.66
C LEU A 15 -43.20 30.40 -29.65
N ALA A 16 -42.50 30.47 -28.50
CA ALA A 16 -42.23 31.73 -27.81
C ALA A 16 -40.89 31.67 -27.14
N ALA A 17 -39.99 32.55 -27.53
CA ALA A 17 -38.68 32.78 -26.95
C ALA A 17 -38.77 33.56 -25.65
N GLY A 18 -38.05 33.13 -24.62
CA GLY A 18 -37.81 33.85 -23.39
C GLY A 18 -36.35 33.63 -22.96
N ALA A 19 -35.50 34.62 -23.25
CA ALA A 19 -34.12 34.64 -22.81
C ALA A 19 -34.05 35.00 -21.33
N VAL A 20 -33.51 34.12 -20.50
CA VAL A 20 -33.01 34.44 -19.15
C VAL A 20 -31.53 34.16 -19.14
N ALA A 21 -30.73 35.21 -19.04
CA ALA A 21 -29.30 35.14 -18.83
C ALA A 21 -28.98 34.67 -17.40
N VAL A 22 -28.42 33.49 -17.27
CA VAL A 22 -27.78 33.04 -16.04
C VAL A 22 -26.29 33.04 -16.28
N THR A 23 -25.58 33.94 -15.61
CA THR A 23 -24.13 34.01 -15.54
C THR A 23 -23.60 32.76 -14.83
N GLY A 24 -23.14 31.78 -15.58
CA GLY A 24 -22.49 30.60 -15.07
C GLY A 24 -21.04 30.87 -14.72
N LEU A 25 -20.70 30.67 -13.48
CA LEU A 25 -19.31 30.52 -13.02
C LEU A 25 -18.66 29.33 -13.75
N GLY A 26 -17.61 29.63 -14.49
CA GLY A 26 -16.87 28.64 -15.27
C GLY A 26 -16.25 27.57 -14.39
N GLY A 27 -16.83 26.38 -14.43
CA GLY A 27 -16.16 25.15 -14.04
C GLY A 27 -15.07 24.84 -15.06
N VAL A 28 -13.82 24.85 -14.63
CA VAL A 28 -12.70 24.38 -15.44
C VAL A 28 -12.81 22.85 -15.50
N ASP A 29 -13.44 22.33 -16.55
CA ASP A 29 -13.36 20.93 -16.89
C ASP A 29 -11.90 20.58 -17.19
N ALA A 30 -11.21 20.04 -16.19
CA ALA A 30 -9.92 19.37 -16.37
C ALA A 30 -10.17 18.01 -17.06
N SER A 31 -10.56 18.07 -18.33
CA SER A 31 -10.48 16.93 -19.22
C SER A 31 -9.01 16.57 -19.37
N ALA A 32 -8.55 15.61 -18.56
CA ALA A 32 -7.24 14.98 -18.75
C ALA A 32 -7.25 14.33 -20.14
N ALA A 33 -6.61 14.99 -21.09
CA ALA A 33 -6.41 14.48 -22.44
C ALA A 33 -5.77 13.10 -22.34
N GLN A 34 -6.54 12.06 -22.61
CA GLN A 34 -6.05 10.70 -22.81
C GLN A 34 -5.18 10.74 -24.07
N ALA A 35 -3.87 10.72 -23.89
CA ALA A 35 -2.95 10.60 -25.01
C ALA A 35 -3.25 9.32 -25.80
N ALA A 36 -3.47 9.47 -27.08
CA ALA A 36 -3.69 8.39 -28.02
C ALA A 36 -2.51 7.39 -28.03
N PRO A 37 -2.74 6.08 -28.27
CA PRO A 37 -1.68 5.10 -28.33
C PRO A 37 -0.85 5.25 -29.60
N HIS A 38 0.50 5.28 -29.41
CA HIS A 38 1.52 5.11 -30.45
C HIS A 38 1.62 6.19 -31.54
N ALA A 39 1.72 7.46 -31.15
CA ALA A 39 2.58 8.39 -31.87
C ALA A 39 4.04 7.95 -31.65
N GLY A 40 4.92 8.08 -32.65
CA GLY A 40 6.34 7.71 -32.54
C GLY A 40 7.01 8.31 -31.29
N LYS A 41 8.17 7.80 -30.88
CA LYS A 41 8.90 8.31 -29.70
C LYS A 41 8.97 9.83 -29.71
N ASP A 42 8.65 10.47 -28.57
CA ASP A 42 8.67 11.93 -28.44
C ASP A 42 10.06 12.52 -28.79
N PRO A 43 10.16 13.43 -29.78
CA PRO A 43 11.46 13.98 -30.21
C PRO A 43 12.22 14.71 -29.11
N ARG A 44 11.51 15.33 -28.14
CA ARG A 44 12.12 16.01 -27.01
C ARG A 44 12.78 15.00 -26.07
N LEU A 45 12.09 13.95 -25.72
CA LEU A 45 12.64 12.88 -24.87
C LEU A 45 13.79 12.16 -25.56
N MET A 46 13.70 11.93 -26.87
CA MET A 46 14.79 11.34 -27.65
C MET A 46 16.03 12.23 -27.70
N ARG A 47 15.84 13.55 -27.70
CA ARG A 47 16.97 14.51 -27.63
C ARG A 47 17.66 14.42 -26.28
N ILE A 48 16.89 14.41 -25.18
CA ILE A 48 17.42 14.24 -23.82
C ILE A 48 18.17 12.90 -23.72
N LEU A 49 17.57 11.81 -24.16
CA LEU A 49 18.18 10.49 -24.13
C LEU A 49 19.53 10.45 -24.89
N ARG A 50 19.60 11.06 -26.07
CA ARG A 50 20.84 11.10 -26.88
C ARG A 50 21.92 11.99 -26.29
N SER A 51 21.58 12.98 -25.45
CA SER A 51 22.55 13.85 -24.77
C SER A 51 23.12 13.23 -23.49
N MET A 52 22.57 12.12 -23.02
CA MET A 52 23.05 11.40 -21.83
C MET A 52 24.31 10.59 -22.14
N SER A 53 25.30 10.65 -21.27
CA SER A 53 26.36 9.65 -21.24
C SER A 53 25.80 8.26 -20.86
N LEU A 54 26.55 7.19 -21.14
CA LEU A 54 26.15 5.86 -20.69
C LEU A 54 25.99 5.78 -19.18
N GLN A 55 26.84 6.49 -18.43
CA GLN A 55 26.74 6.56 -16.97
C GLN A 55 25.46 7.27 -16.53
N ASP A 56 25.08 8.39 -17.17
CA ASP A 56 23.83 9.08 -16.88
C ASP A 56 22.61 8.17 -17.18
N LYS A 57 22.63 7.51 -18.34
CA LYS A 57 21.58 6.54 -18.70
C LYS A 57 21.41 5.45 -17.64
N ALA A 58 22.52 4.84 -17.22
CA ALA A 58 22.49 3.81 -16.17
C ALA A 58 21.99 4.38 -14.84
N ALA A 59 22.45 5.55 -14.43
CA ALA A 59 22.05 6.19 -13.17
C ALA A 59 20.55 6.56 -13.16
N GLN A 60 19.98 6.97 -14.31
CA GLN A 60 18.54 7.26 -14.43
C GLN A 60 17.64 6.03 -14.17
N LEU A 61 18.19 4.83 -14.15
CA LEU A 61 17.45 3.60 -13.84
C LEU A 61 17.42 3.29 -12.33
N PHE A 62 18.08 4.08 -11.48
CA PHE A 62 18.10 3.86 -10.03
C PHE A 62 17.19 4.85 -9.30
N VAL A 63 16.44 4.32 -8.33
CA VAL A 63 15.71 5.07 -7.29
C VAL A 63 16.37 4.77 -5.95
N LEU A 64 16.93 5.80 -5.32
CA LEU A 64 17.81 5.71 -4.17
C LEU A 64 17.07 6.08 -2.87
N GLN A 65 17.42 5.45 -1.76
CA GLN A 65 17.11 5.96 -0.42
C GLN A 65 18.16 7.00 -0.03
N VAL A 66 17.75 8.08 0.64
CA VAL A 66 18.66 9.05 1.26
C VAL A 66 18.26 9.31 2.70
N TYR A 67 19.21 9.65 3.54
CA TYR A 67 18.97 10.02 4.93
C TYR A 67 18.83 11.54 5.05
N GLY A 68 17.98 11.96 5.98
CA GLY A 68 17.70 13.36 6.28
C GLY A 68 16.30 13.83 5.91
N LYS A 69 15.99 15.02 6.37
CA LYS A 69 14.68 15.67 6.25
C LYS A 69 14.72 16.90 5.35
N SER A 70 15.85 17.13 4.70
CA SER A 70 16.04 18.17 3.69
C SER A 70 17.05 17.72 2.65
N ALA A 71 17.01 18.32 1.45
CA ALA A 71 17.94 17.99 0.38
C ALA A 71 19.40 18.33 0.71
N THR A 72 19.62 19.22 1.67
CA THR A 72 20.92 19.73 2.11
C THR A 72 21.13 19.51 3.60
N THR A 73 20.62 18.40 4.15
CA THR A 73 20.78 18.08 5.57
C THR A 73 22.25 18.20 6.00
N ALA A 74 22.47 18.75 7.17
CA ALA A 74 23.77 18.84 7.84
C ALA A 74 23.80 18.09 9.18
N GLU A 75 22.71 17.35 9.50
CA GLU A 75 22.65 16.55 10.70
C GLU A 75 23.73 15.47 10.68
N PRO A 76 24.59 15.37 11.72
CA PRO A 76 25.77 14.48 11.68
C PRO A 76 25.43 13.01 11.38
N ALA A 77 24.34 12.49 11.90
CA ALA A 77 23.92 11.11 11.68
C ALA A 77 23.51 10.88 10.22
N ASP A 78 22.74 11.79 9.62
CA ASP A 78 22.31 11.73 8.22
C ASP A 78 23.51 11.84 7.28
N VAL A 79 24.40 12.80 7.54
CA VAL A 79 25.63 13.00 6.78
C VAL A 79 26.51 11.75 6.84
N ALA A 80 26.69 11.16 8.02
CA ALA A 80 27.48 9.94 8.16
C ALA A 80 26.87 8.75 7.39
N ALA A 81 25.54 8.61 7.41
CA ALA A 81 24.85 7.57 6.67
C ALA A 81 24.95 7.77 5.15
N ASN A 82 24.72 9.00 4.66
CA ASN A 82 24.84 9.31 3.22
C ASN A 82 26.29 9.15 2.72
N ARG A 83 27.29 9.55 3.52
CA ARG A 83 28.72 9.32 3.18
C ARG A 83 29.04 7.85 3.05
N ARG A 84 28.54 7.00 3.94
CA ARG A 84 28.74 5.54 3.83
C ARG A 84 28.10 4.98 2.58
N LEU A 85 26.89 5.44 2.20
CA LEU A 85 26.18 4.92 1.05
C LEU A 85 26.68 5.47 -0.28
N TYR A 86 27.04 6.76 -0.34
CA TYR A 86 27.24 7.48 -1.60
C TYR A 86 28.57 8.26 -1.66
N GLY A 87 29.30 8.36 -0.56
CA GLY A 87 30.52 9.16 -0.47
C GLY A 87 30.28 10.68 -0.52
N VAL A 88 29.04 11.12 -0.22
CA VAL A 88 28.62 12.54 -0.19
C VAL A 88 27.62 12.76 0.95
N ASP A 89 27.39 14.02 1.36
CA ASP A 89 26.73 14.35 2.62
C ASP A 89 25.22 14.26 2.59
N ASN A 90 24.58 14.57 1.45
CA ASN A 90 23.13 14.76 1.38
C ASN A 90 22.57 14.53 -0.03
N ALA A 91 21.24 14.52 -0.13
CA ALA A 91 20.52 14.26 -1.38
C ALA A 91 20.92 15.19 -2.53
N ALA A 92 21.12 16.48 -2.28
CA ALA A 92 21.53 17.43 -3.33
C ALA A 92 22.91 17.07 -3.91
N GLN A 93 23.84 16.62 -3.07
CA GLN A 93 25.15 16.16 -3.51
C GLN A 93 25.08 14.80 -4.21
N VAL A 94 24.16 13.89 -3.81
CA VAL A 94 23.90 12.64 -4.54
C VAL A 94 23.40 12.96 -5.95
N VAL A 95 22.46 13.91 -6.09
CA VAL A 95 21.98 14.37 -7.41
C VAL A 95 23.15 14.93 -8.24
N ALA A 96 23.97 15.81 -7.67
CA ALA A 96 25.07 16.45 -8.39
C ALA A 96 26.14 15.46 -8.85
N ARG A 97 26.40 14.41 -8.07
CA ARG A 97 27.45 13.42 -8.36
C ARG A 97 27.02 12.33 -9.32
N TYR A 98 25.77 11.86 -9.21
CA TYR A 98 25.34 10.60 -9.86
C TYR A 98 24.18 10.77 -10.84
N HIS A 99 23.41 11.84 -10.77
CA HIS A 99 22.20 12.08 -11.60
C HIS A 99 21.18 10.93 -11.55
N PRO A 100 20.78 10.39 -10.36
CA PRO A 100 19.91 9.24 -10.28
C PRO A 100 18.52 9.54 -10.85
N GLY A 101 17.78 8.47 -11.21
CA GLY A 101 16.41 8.56 -11.70
C GLY A 101 15.43 9.12 -10.68
N GLY A 102 15.68 8.86 -9.39
CA GLY A 102 14.81 9.34 -8.32
C GLY A 102 15.22 8.91 -6.93
N PHE A 103 14.31 9.19 -5.99
CA PHE A 103 14.46 8.85 -4.57
C PHE A 103 13.17 8.23 -4.03
N ILE A 104 13.32 7.34 -3.05
CA ILE A 104 12.21 6.83 -2.24
C ILE A 104 12.31 7.39 -0.83
N TYR A 105 11.18 7.84 -0.28
CA TYR A 105 11.06 8.29 1.11
C TYR A 105 10.57 7.16 2.01
N TYR A 106 11.16 7.11 3.21
CA TYR A 106 10.71 6.30 4.34
C TYR A 106 10.23 7.19 5.49
N GLY A 107 9.71 6.58 6.56
CA GLY A 107 9.20 7.33 7.71
C GLY A 107 10.20 8.32 8.31
N ASP A 108 11.49 7.96 8.33
CA ASP A 108 12.58 8.79 8.85
C ASP A 108 12.82 10.09 8.04
N ASN A 109 12.38 10.12 6.79
CA ASN A 109 12.44 11.32 5.96
C ASN A 109 11.31 12.31 6.24
N VAL A 110 10.28 11.90 6.98
CA VAL A 110 9.03 12.64 7.14
C VAL A 110 8.88 13.15 8.57
N THR A 111 8.68 14.44 8.73
CA THR A 111 8.28 15.07 10.00
C THR A 111 6.84 15.56 9.90
N ASP A 112 6.56 16.33 8.86
CA ASP A 112 5.25 16.91 8.57
C ASP A 112 5.13 17.20 7.06
N PRO A 113 3.92 17.46 6.54
CA PRO A 113 3.72 17.69 5.11
C PRO A 113 4.46 18.90 4.54
N LYS A 114 4.66 19.96 5.32
CA LYS A 114 5.36 21.17 4.86
C LYS A 114 6.87 20.90 4.72
N GLN A 115 7.46 20.24 5.72
CA GLN A 115 8.86 19.80 5.66
C GLN A 115 9.08 18.90 4.44
N LEU A 116 8.17 17.94 4.19
CA LEU A 116 8.30 16.99 3.08
C LEU A 116 8.23 17.70 1.72
N ALA A 117 7.34 18.69 1.57
CA ALA A 117 7.27 19.52 0.36
C ALA A 117 8.57 20.31 0.11
N ALA A 118 9.12 20.92 1.16
CA ALA A 118 10.39 21.64 1.08
C ALA A 118 11.55 20.70 0.70
N PHE A 119 11.57 19.47 1.25
CA PHE A 119 12.54 18.44 0.90
C PHE A 119 12.44 18.04 -0.57
N SER A 120 11.23 17.72 -1.03
CA SER A 120 10.95 17.37 -2.43
C SER A 120 11.39 18.50 -3.38
N ASN A 121 11.04 19.75 -3.07
CA ASN A 121 11.45 20.92 -3.83
C ASN A 121 12.97 21.09 -3.84
N GLY A 122 13.64 20.80 -2.74
CA GLY A 122 15.10 20.83 -2.65
C GLY A 122 15.77 19.84 -3.61
N ILE A 123 15.27 18.61 -3.69
CA ILE A 123 15.74 17.59 -4.65
C ILE A 123 15.50 18.05 -6.09
N GLN A 124 14.30 18.57 -6.39
CA GLN A 124 13.99 19.05 -7.74
C GLN A 124 14.85 20.25 -8.15
N ARG A 125 15.15 21.17 -7.23
CA ARG A 125 16.11 22.27 -7.49
C ARG A 125 17.50 21.73 -7.78
N ALA A 126 17.98 20.75 -7.02
CA ALA A 126 19.26 20.11 -7.29
C ALA A 126 19.29 19.44 -8.68
N ALA A 127 18.21 18.77 -9.08
CA ALA A 127 18.07 18.15 -10.39
C ALA A 127 18.03 19.21 -11.54
N ALA A 128 17.31 20.30 -11.33
CA ALA A 128 17.22 21.38 -12.31
C ALA A 128 18.55 22.14 -12.51
N ALA A 129 19.45 22.10 -11.52
CA ALA A 129 20.79 22.68 -11.61
C ALA A 129 21.77 21.82 -12.43
N GLN A 130 21.43 20.56 -12.75
CA GLN A 130 22.29 19.69 -13.55
C GLN A 130 22.16 19.98 -15.06
N PRO A 131 23.18 19.69 -15.87
CA PRO A 131 23.16 19.94 -17.32
C PRO A 131 21.95 19.34 -18.05
N LEU A 132 21.56 18.13 -17.70
CA LEU A 132 20.45 17.39 -18.31
C LEU A 132 19.07 17.88 -17.87
N ARG A 133 18.97 18.54 -16.71
CA ARG A 133 17.72 19.07 -16.12
C ARG A 133 16.58 18.05 -16.10
N VAL A 134 16.89 16.77 -15.89
CA VAL A 134 15.88 15.72 -15.76
C VAL A 134 15.31 15.73 -14.35
N PRO A 135 14.01 15.95 -14.17
CA PRO A 135 13.41 15.97 -12.85
C PRO A 135 13.49 14.59 -12.17
N ALA A 136 13.59 14.57 -10.85
CA ALA A 136 13.65 13.34 -10.09
C ALA A 136 12.25 12.71 -9.94
N THR A 137 12.18 11.39 -10.04
CA THR A 137 11.08 10.63 -9.45
C THR A 137 11.20 10.71 -7.93
N ILE A 138 10.12 11.04 -7.23
CA ILE A 138 10.04 11.00 -5.77
C ILE A 138 8.93 10.02 -5.42
N ALA A 139 9.33 8.89 -4.85
CA ALA A 139 8.47 7.76 -4.57
C ALA A 139 8.26 7.54 -3.07
N ILE A 140 7.20 6.85 -2.71
CA ILE A 140 6.85 6.47 -1.35
C ILE A 140 6.01 5.19 -1.36
N ASP A 141 5.95 4.47 -0.23
CA ASP A 141 4.93 3.45 0.06
C ASP A 141 3.85 4.07 0.94
N GLN A 142 2.75 4.51 0.37
CA GLN A 142 1.58 5.05 1.07
C GLN A 142 0.35 4.23 0.73
N GLU A 143 0.37 2.92 1.08
CA GLU A 143 -0.72 1.97 0.82
C GLU A 143 -1.97 2.28 1.65
N GLY A 144 -1.77 2.93 2.80
CA GLY A 144 -2.77 3.07 3.86
C GLY A 144 -2.72 1.91 4.87
N GLY A 145 -3.55 1.98 5.92
CA GLY A 145 -3.54 0.99 6.98
C GLY A 145 -2.18 0.90 7.68
N ILE A 146 -1.56 -0.28 7.62
CA ILE A 146 -0.27 -0.54 8.30
C ILE A 146 0.95 -0.01 7.54
N VAL A 147 0.80 0.35 6.27
CA VAL A 147 1.88 0.88 5.42
C VAL A 147 1.56 2.32 5.02
N ALA A 148 1.92 3.25 5.88
CA ALA A 148 1.77 4.69 5.68
C ALA A 148 2.97 5.43 6.24
N ARG A 149 3.61 6.28 5.44
CA ARG A 149 4.79 7.07 5.83
C ARG A 149 4.42 8.49 6.19
N VAL A 150 3.46 9.08 5.46
CA VAL A 150 2.93 10.42 5.77
C VAL A 150 1.80 10.26 6.78
N GLN A 151 2.09 10.62 8.02
CA GLN A 151 1.19 10.49 9.16
C GLN A 151 0.27 11.71 9.30
N PRO A 152 -0.71 11.72 10.23
CA PRO A 152 -1.52 12.91 10.47
C PRO A 152 -0.66 14.18 10.63
N PRO A 153 -1.11 15.33 10.07
CA PRO A 153 -2.48 15.65 9.65
C PRO A 153 -2.91 15.11 8.28
N ALA A 154 -2.06 14.40 7.52
CA ALA A 154 -2.47 13.77 6.28
C ALA A 154 -3.58 12.73 6.51
N THR A 155 -4.49 12.65 5.54
CA THR A 155 -5.65 11.74 5.62
C THR A 155 -5.18 10.28 5.63
N GLN A 156 -5.64 9.52 6.62
CA GLN A 156 -5.33 8.09 6.75
C GLN A 156 -6.40 7.24 6.08
N SER A 157 -5.97 6.37 5.16
CA SER A 157 -6.82 5.31 4.63
C SER A 157 -6.87 4.14 5.62
N PRO A 158 -8.02 3.47 5.81
CA PRO A 158 -8.08 2.29 6.68
C PRO A 158 -7.29 1.08 6.14
N GLY A 159 -6.79 1.15 4.92
CA GLY A 159 -6.01 0.08 4.27
C GLY A 159 -6.83 -0.83 3.38
N SER A 160 -6.13 -1.68 2.61
CA SER A 160 -6.71 -2.43 1.50
C SER A 160 -7.75 -3.46 1.96
N MET A 161 -7.43 -4.29 2.95
CA MET A 161 -8.35 -5.32 3.44
C MET A 161 -9.60 -4.71 4.09
N ALA A 162 -9.45 -3.60 4.82
CA ALA A 162 -10.58 -2.86 5.36
C ALA A 162 -11.50 -2.34 4.25
N LEU A 163 -10.96 -1.68 3.22
CA LEU A 163 -11.73 -1.19 2.08
C LEU A 163 -12.47 -2.33 1.36
N ALA A 164 -11.81 -3.48 1.21
CA ALA A 164 -12.40 -4.67 0.62
C ALA A 164 -13.53 -5.25 1.48
N ALA A 165 -13.42 -5.20 2.82
CA ALA A 165 -14.52 -5.57 3.72
C ALA A 165 -15.74 -4.68 3.51
N GLY A 166 -15.54 -3.39 3.22
CA GLY A 166 -16.60 -2.43 2.89
C GLY A 166 -17.25 -2.62 1.52
N ARG A 167 -16.69 -3.47 0.64
CA ARG A 167 -17.20 -3.79 -0.71
C ARG A 167 -17.48 -2.57 -1.60
N SER A 168 -16.78 -1.44 -1.38
CA SER A 168 -17.01 -0.19 -2.11
C SER A 168 -15.80 0.21 -2.95
N THR A 169 -15.86 -0.07 -4.24
CA THR A 169 -14.87 0.43 -5.23
C THR A 169 -14.88 1.95 -5.32
N GLY A 170 -16.04 2.58 -5.04
CA GLY A 170 -16.17 4.03 -4.95
C GLY A 170 -15.32 4.63 -3.84
N ASP A 171 -15.34 4.04 -2.63
CA ASP A 171 -14.50 4.47 -1.50
C ASP A 171 -13.02 4.22 -1.78
N ALA A 172 -12.67 3.04 -2.33
CA ALA A 172 -11.29 2.73 -2.72
C ALA A 172 -10.72 3.76 -3.71
N ARG A 173 -11.51 4.14 -4.73
CA ARG A 173 -11.14 5.18 -5.69
C ARG A 173 -11.04 6.56 -5.06
N ALA A 174 -11.99 6.92 -4.20
CA ALA A 174 -12.04 8.23 -3.56
C ALA A 174 -10.84 8.44 -2.63
N LEU A 175 -10.52 7.45 -1.78
CA LEU A 175 -9.37 7.53 -0.87
C LEU A 175 -8.05 7.52 -1.63
N ALA A 176 -7.89 6.68 -2.66
CA ALA A 176 -6.69 6.71 -3.50
C ALA A 176 -6.51 8.07 -4.20
N ARG A 177 -7.61 8.75 -4.61
CA ARG A 177 -7.54 10.12 -5.15
C ARG A 177 -7.10 11.12 -4.08
N ILE A 178 -7.63 11.02 -2.87
CA ILE A 178 -7.23 11.87 -1.74
C ILE A 178 -5.75 11.66 -1.43
N THR A 179 -5.32 10.41 -1.21
CA THR A 179 -3.91 10.07 -0.96
C THR A 179 -3.01 10.62 -2.08
N GLY A 180 -3.38 10.39 -3.35
CA GLY A 180 -2.62 10.90 -4.48
C GLY A 180 -2.52 12.42 -4.52
N SER A 181 -3.62 13.15 -4.20
CA SER A 181 -3.61 14.61 -4.18
C SER A 181 -2.77 15.18 -3.03
N GLU A 182 -2.82 14.55 -1.87
CA GLU A 182 -2.01 14.94 -0.70
C GLU A 182 -0.52 14.63 -0.94
N LEU A 183 -0.19 13.48 -1.52
CA LEU A 183 1.17 13.12 -1.92
C LEU A 183 1.72 14.10 -2.97
N ARG A 184 0.92 14.42 -4.00
CA ARG A 184 1.33 15.40 -5.02
C ARG A 184 1.55 16.78 -4.43
N ALA A 185 0.76 17.19 -3.45
CA ALA A 185 0.92 18.47 -2.75
C ALA A 185 2.24 18.56 -1.98
N VAL A 186 2.78 17.44 -1.50
CA VAL A 186 4.10 17.39 -0.84
C VAL A 186 5.26 17.02 -1.79
N GLY A 187 5.00 17.02 -3.11
CA GLY A 187 6.02 16.80 -4.14
C GLY A 187 6.34 15.34 -4.45
N VAL A 188 5.67 14.39 -3.80
CA VAL A 188 5.73 12.96 -4.17
C VAL A 188 4.97 12.76 -5.48
N ASN A 189 5.54 12.02 -6.43
CA ASN A 189 4.97 11.85 -7.77
C ASN A 189 4.78 10.40 -8.18
N GLN A 190 5.21 9.43 -7.35
CA GLN A 190 4.97 8.01 -7.51
C GLN A 190 4.63 7.38 -6.15
N ASP A 191 3.56 6.58 -6.11
CA ASP A 191 3.21 5.75 -4.96
C ASP A 191 3.40 4.28 -5.34
N TYR A 192 4.10 3.53 -4.50
CA TYR A 192 4.22 2.07 -4.63
C TYR A 192 2.98 1.40 -4.03
N ALA A 193 1.86 1.71 -4.62
CA ALA A 193 0.51 1.20 -4.35
C ALA A 193 -0.31 1.21 -5.66
N PRO A 194 -1.35 0.37 -5.79
CA PRO A 194 -1.88 -0.57 -4.80
C PRO A 194 -1.17 -1.92 -4.77
N ASP A 195 -1.33 -2.63 -3.63
CA ASP A 195 -1.05 -4.05 -3.52
C ASP A 195 -2.10 -4.84 -4.33
N ALA A 196 -1.65 -5.78 -5.17
CA ALA A 196 -2.50 -6.60 -6.03
C ALA A 196 -2.35 -8.10 -5.72
N ASP A 197 -1.68 -8.44 -4.63
CA ASP A 197 -1.52 -9.81 -4.18
C ASP A 197 -2.86 -10.37 -3.69
N VAL A 198 -3.16 -11.59 -4.08
CA VAL A 198 -4.37 -12.29 -3.63
C VAL A 198 -4.01 -13.15 -2.42
N ASN A 199 -4.39 -12.71 -1.23
CA ASN A 199 -3.96 -13.32 0.04
C ASN A 199 -4.73 -14.61 0.33
N VAL A 200 -4.36 -15.70 -0.33
CA VAL A 200 -4.99 -17.01 -0.15
C VAL A 200 -4.42 -17.76 1.05
N ASN A 201 -3.25 -17.39 1.54
CA ASN A 201 -2.59 -18.01 2.69
C ASN A 201 -2.80 -17.16 3.95
N PRO A 202 -3.58 -17.66 4.94
CA PRO A 202 -3.78 -16.96 6.20
C PRO A 202 -2.50 -16.75 7.01
N ALA A 203 -1.49 -17.63 6.81
CA ALA A 203 -0.19 -17.55 7.48
C ALA A 203 0.82 -16.64 6.76
N ASN A 204 0.41 -15.88 5.75
CA ASN A 204 1.31 -14.97 5.04
C ASN A 204 1.81 -13.87 5.97
N PRO A 205 3.15 -13.80 6.25
CA PRO A 205 3.67 -12.89 7.27
C PRO A 205 3.82 -11.44 6.77
N VAL A 206 3.86 -11.22 5.45
CA VAL A 206 4.23 -9.95 4.85
C VAL A 206 3.08 -9.24 4.13
N ILE A 207 2.15 -9.96 3.54
CA ILE A 207 1.02 -9.40 2.81
C ILE A 207 -0.19 -9.19 3.73
N GLY A 208 -0.87 -10.24 4.19
CA GLY A 208 -1.99 -10.11 5.13
C GLY A 208 -2.96 -8.99 4.75
N VAL A 209 -3.18 -8.05 5.67
CA VAL A 209 -4.11 -6.91 5.48
C VAL A 209 -3.70 -5.88 4.43
N ARG A 210 -2.50 -5.97 3.87
CA ARG A 210 -2.08 -5.13 2.73
C ARG A 210 -2.83 -5.50 1.45
N SER A 211 -3.21 -6.79 1.31
CA SER A 211 -4.07 -7.27 0.23
C SER A 211 -5.53 -6.86 0.44
N PHE A 212 -6.29 -6.78 -0.65
CA PHE A 212 -7.75 -6.63 -0.63
C PHE A 212 -8.49 -7.92 -0.24
N GLY A 213 -7.83 -9.06 -0.16
CA GLY A 213 -8.43 -10.33 0.26
C GLY A 213 -8.00 -11.53 -0.57
N SER A 214 -8.78 -12.62 -0.45
CA SER A 214 -8.47 -13.89 -1.08
C SER A 214 -9.27 -14.18 -2.37
N ASP A 215 -10.19 -13.30 -2.76
CA ASP A 215 -10.96 -13.44 -4.00
C ASP A 215 -10.35 -12.60 -5.13
N PRO A 216 -9.88 -13.24 -6.22
CA PRO A 216 -9.19 -12.53 -7.31
C PRO A 216 -10.06 -11.48 -8.02
N ALA A 217 -11.39 -11.66 -8.05
CA ALA A 217 -12.30 -10.69 -8.68
C ALA A 217 -12.41 -9.44 -7.81
N LEU A 218 -12.63 -9.60 -6.48
CA LEU A 218 -12.66 -8.49 -5.54
C LEU A 218 -11.34 -7.70 -5.55
N VAL A 219 -10.19 -8.40 -5.50
CA VAL A 219 -8.87 -7.76 -5.57
C VAL A 219 -8.73 -6.97 -6.88
N SER A 220 -9.11 -7.55 -8.01
CA SER A 220 -9.06 -6.87 -9.32
C SER A 220 -9.89 -5.60 -9.36
N ASP A 221 -11.10 -5.63 -8.84
CA ASP A 221 -12.00 -4.48 -8.80
C ASP A 221 -11.46 -3.35 -7.91
N MET A 222 -10.96 -3.69 -6.73
CA MET A 222 -10.38 -2.73 -5.80
C MET A 222 -9.08 -2.11 -6.33
N VAL A 223 -8.17 -2.93 -6.88
CA VAL A 223 -6.92 -2.47 -7.51
C VAL A 223 -7.21 -1.50 -8.66
N THR A 224 -8.15 -1.84 -9.54
CA THR A 224 -8.48 -0.97 -10.67
C THR A 224 -9.13 0.34 -10.23
N ALA A 225 -9.94 0.31 -9.17
CA ALA A 225 -10.50 1.52 -8.57
C ALA A 225 -9.40 2.44 -8.02
N GLN A 226 -8.43 1.88 -7.26
CA GLN A 226 -7.32 2.65 -6.70
C GLN A 226 -6.38 3.20 -7.78
N ILE A 227 -6.06 2.43 -8.82
CA ILE A 227 -5.28 2.94 -9.97
C ILE A 227 -5.91 4.21 -10.54
N GLY A 228 -7.24 4.17 -10.76
CA GLY A 228 -7.99 5.33 -11.24
C GLY A 228 -7.97 6.51 -10.26
N GLY A 229 -8.00 6.22 -8.95
CA GLY A 229 -7.91 7.19 -7.87
C GLY A 229 -6.56 7.90 -7.83
N TYR A 230 -5.46 7.16 -7.69
CA TYR A 230 -4.09 7.70 -7.65
C TYR A 230 -3.77 8.58 -8.86
N ARG A 231 -4.15 8.12 -10.06
CA ARG A 231 -3.98 8.93 -11.28
C ARG A 231 -4.75 10.24 -11.22
N ALA A 232 -6.00 10.20 -10.77
CA ALA A 232 -6.82 11.40 -10.61
C ALA A 232 -6.26 12.34 -9.53
N GLY A 233 -5.57 11.81 -8.52
CA GLY A 233 -4.81 12.56 -7.51
C GLY A 233 -3.47 13.11 -8.00
N GLY A 234 -3.01 12.74 -9.21
CA GLY A 234 -1.80 13.30 -9.83
C GLY A 234 -0.49 12.55 -9.54
N VAL A 235 -0.55 11.34 -8.95
CA VAL A 235 0.62 10.47 -8.73
C VAL A 235 0.60 9.24 -9.63
N THR A 236 1.76 8.65 -9.85
CA THR A 236 1.93 7.39 -10.56
C THR A 236 1.58 6.23 -9.63
N PRO A 237 0.54 5.41 -9.91
CA PRO A 237 0.33 4.16 -9.20
C PRO A 237 1.34 3.09 -9.65
N THR A 238 1.78 2.27 -8.71
CA THR A 238 2.63 1.10 -8.98
C THR A 238 2.00 -0.15 -8.37
N VAL A 239 1.51 -1.02 -9.22
CA VAL A 239 0.87 -2.28 -8.79
C VAL A 239 1.92 -3.31 -8.41
N LYS A 240 1.74 -4.00 -7.28
CA LYS A 240 2.71 -4.92 -6.68
C LYS A 240 2.06 -6.13 -6.03
N HIS A 241 2.76 -7.26 -5.87
CA HIS A 241 4.12 -7.57 -6.27
C HIS A 241 4.08 -8.69 -7.34
N PHE A 242 4.37 -8.36 -8.60
CA PHE A 242 4.29 -9.32 -9.71
C PHE A 242 5.34 -10.43 -9.59
N PRO A 243 5.00 -11.72 -9.77
CA PRO A 243 3.76 -12.28 -10.34
C PRO A 243 2.66 -12.62 -9.32
N GLY A 244 2.73 -12.19 -8.07
CA GLY A 244 1.80 -12.43 -6.97
C GLY A 244 2.53 -12.98 -5.74
N HIS A 245 2.35 -12.37 -4.56
CA HIS A 245 3.04 -12.69 -3.30
C HIS A 245 2.06 -13.21 -2.23
N GLY A 246 0.80 -13.51 -2.61
CA GLY A 246 -0.28 -13.76 -1.67
C GLY A 246 -0.28 -15.14 -0.99
N ASP A 247 0.51 -16.12 -1.49
CA ASP A 247 0.60 -17.47 -0.93
C ASP A 247 1.99 -17.83 -0.39
N THR A 248 2.74 -16.85 0.11
CA THR A 248 4.04 -17.12 0.71
C THR A 248 3.95 -17.35 2.21
N THR A 249 4.78 -18.26 2.75
CA THR A 249 4.97 -18.50 4.19
C THR A 249 6.27 -17.90 4.72
N THR A 250 7.11 -17.38 3.83
CA THR A 250 8.40 -16.75 4.14
C THR A 250 8.34 -15.28 3.76
N ASP A 251 8.88 -14.42 4.62
CA ASP A 251 9.05 -13.00 4.34
C ASP A 251 10.26 -12.79 3.42
N SER A 252 10.05 -12.13 2.27
CA SER A 252 11.11 -11.82 1.30
C SER A 252 12.19 -10.86 1.83
N HIS A 253 11.94 -10.19 2.96
CA HIS A 253 12.96 -9.42 3.67
C HIS A 253 14.02 -10.30 4.36
N THR A 254 13.65 -11.54 4.71
CA THR A 254 14.48 -12.43 5.53
C THR A 254 14.94 -13.70 4.81
N GLY A 255 14.35 -14.02 3.66
CA GLY A 255 14.69 -15.22 2.88
C GLY A 255 14.11 -15.19 1.48
N VAL A 256 14.20 -16.32 0.76
CA VAL A 256 13.66 -16.49 -0.60
C VAL A 256 12.31 -17.20 -0.51
N PRO A 257 11.18 -16.50 -0.67
CA PRO A 257 9.88 -17.16 -0.66
C PRO A 257 9.66 -18.00 -1.92
N HIS A 258 8.93 -19.10 -1.77
CA HIS A 258 8.49 -19.96 -2.85
C HIS A 258 6.97 -19.97 -2.94
N ILE A 259 6.44 -19.99 -4.16
CA ILE A 259 5.03 -20.23 -4.46
C ILE A 259 4.93 -21.45 -5.37
N ASP A 260 4.35 -22.52 -4.86
CA ASP A 260 4.26 -23.81 -5.54
C ASP A 260 2.97 -23.96 -6.38
N HIS A 261 2.27 -22.85 -6.66
CA HIS A 261 1.13 -22.86 -7.56
C HIS A 261 1.52 -23.47 -8.91
N THR A 262 0.69 -24.38 -9.39
CA THR A 262 0.75 -24.77 -10.79
C THR A 262 0.47 -23.56 -11.69
N ARG A 263 0.86 -23.63 -12.95
CA ARG A 263 0.57 -22.54 -13.90
C ARG A 263 -0.92 -22.23 -13.99
N ALA A 264 -1.78 -23.23 -13.92
CA ALA A 264 -3.22 -23.07 -13.96
C ALA A 264 -3.77 -22.37 -12.69
N GLU A 265 -3.24 -22.69 -11.53
CA GLU A 265 -3.57 -22.00 -10.27
C GLU A 265 -3.10 -20.57 -10.29
N TRP A 266 -1.87 -20.29 -10.69
CA TRP A 266 -1.38 -18.94 -10.88
C TRP A 266 -2.27 -18.11 -11.82
N GLU A 267 -2.67 -18.68 -12.97
CA GLU A 267 -3.55 -18.01 -13.93
C GLU A 267 -4.94 -17.70 -13.37
N ARG A 268 -5.42 -18.50 -12.43
CA ARG A 268 -6.71 -18.37 -11.78
C ARG A 268 -6.66 -17.47 -10.53
N LEU A 269 -5.61 -17.54 -9.74
CA LEU A 269 -5.49 -16.86 -8.44
C LEU A 269 -4.72 -15.55 -8.55
N ASP A 270 -3.46 -15.59 -8.98
CA ASP A 270 -2.53 -14.46 -8.85
C ASP A 270 -2.60 -13.48 -10.03
N LEU A 271 -2.78 -14.01 -11.24
CA LEU A 271 -2.72 -13.21 -12.47
C LEU A 271 -3.90 -12.22 -12.67
N PRO A 272 -5.15 -12.49 -12.25
CA PRO A 272 -6.30 -11.66 -12.60
C PRO A 272 -6.15 -10.17 -12.21
N PRO A 273 -5.69 -9.78 -11.01
CA PRO A 273 -5.52 -8.38 -10.65
C PRO A 273 -4.48 -7.65 -11.53
N PHE A 274 -3.36 -8.31 -11.85
CA PHE A 274 -2.35 -7.74 -12.75
C PHE A 274 -2.87 -7.60 -14.19
N ARG A 275 -3.64 -8.57 -14.68
CA ARG A 275 -4.29 -8.49 -15.98
C ARG A 275 -5.28 -7.31 -16.04
N ALA A 276 -6.07 -7.11 -14.98
CA ALA A 276 -6.99 -5.98 -14.86
C ALA A 276 -6.24 -4.64 -14.83
N ALA A 277 -5.15 -4.54 -14.08
CA ALA A 277 -4.28 -3.37 -14.03
C ALA A 277 -3.64 -3.06 -15.40
N ILE A 278 -3.15 -4.07 -16.11
CA ILE A 278 -2.58 -3.92 -17.46
C ILE A 278 -3.65 -3.45 -18.46
N LYS A 279 -4.87 -3.99 -18.38
CA LYS A 279 -6.00 -3.53 -19.21
C LYS A 279 -6.31 -2.05 -18.96
N GLN A 280 -6.15 -1.57 -17.74
CA GLN A 280 -6.24 -0.14 -17.40
C GLN A 280 -4.97 0.66 -17.76
N ARG A 281 -3.98 0.04 -18.39
CA ARG A 281 -2.70 0.67 -18.77
C ARG A 281 -1.98 1.26 -17.56
N VAL A 282 -1.88 0.49 -16.46
CA VAL A 282 -1.15 0.95 -15.27
C VAL A 282 0.25 1.43 -15.64
N ASP A 283 0.69 2.51 -14.99
CA ASP A 283 1.92 3.21 -15.35
C ASP A 283 3.18 2.43 -14.94
N SER A 284 3.11 1.75 -13.78
CA SER A 284 4.22 0.99 -13.22
C SER A 284 3.74 -0.32 -12.58
N ILE A 285 4.57 -1.37 -12.67
CA ILE A 285 4.41 -2.65 -11.97
C ILE A 285 5.71 -2.95 -11.24
N MET A 286 5.61 -3.31 -9.95
CA MET A 286 6.74 -3.75 -9.13
C MET A 286 6.84 -5.28 -9.14
N THR A 287 8.06 -5.79 -9.28
CA THR A 287 8.35 -7.24 -9.22
C THR A 287 8.49 -7.71 -7.79
N ALA A 288 8.29 -9.01 -7.56
CA ALA A 288 8.55 -9.67 -6.29
C ALA A 288 9.88 -10.43 -6.28
N HIS A 289 10.52 -10.52 -5.11
CA HIS A 289 11.70 -11.38 -4.90
C HIS A 289 11.27 -12.79 -4.46
N ILE A 290 10.44 -13.44 -5.29
CA ILE A 290 9.86 -14.76 -5.04
C ILE A 290 10.19 -15.73 -6.17
N VAL A 291 10.33 -16.99 -5.83
CA VAL A 291 10.54 -18.09 -6.78
C VAL A 291 9.20 -18.75 -7.08
N VAL A 292 8.86 -18.91 -8.37
CA VAL A 292 7.64 -19.56 -8.85
C VAL A 292 8.04 -20.62 -9.88
N PRO A 293 8.35 -21.87 -9.48
CA PRO A 293 8.96 -22.89 -10.35
C PRO A 293 8.09 -23.25 -11.58
N SER A 294 6.77 -23.14 -11.47
CA SER A 294 5.85 -23.38 -12.59
C SER A 294 5.91 -22.31 -13.69
N LEU A 295 6.47 -21.14 -13.39
CA LEU A 295 6.66 -20.04 -14.36
C LEU A 295 8.10 -19.98 -14.86
N ASP A 296 9.07 -20.27 -13.97
CA ASP A 296 10.50 -20.36 -14.29
C ASP A 296 11.15 -21.45 -13.44
N PRO A 297 11.57 -22.59 -14.04
CA PRO A 297 12.17 -23.70 -13.32
C PRO A 297 13.65 -23.45 -12.93
N SER A 298 14.25 -22.31 -13.28
CA SER A 298 15.66 -21.99 -12.96
C SER A 298 15.92 -21.82 -11.46
N GLY A 299 14.86 -21.56 -10.67
CA GLY A 299 14.97 -21.19 -9.27
C GLY A 299 15.43 -19.75 -9.05
N ASP A 300 15.34 -18.91 -10.07
CA ASP A 300 15.59 -17.48 -9.94
C ASP A 300 14.35 -16.76 -9.41
N PRO A 301 14.52 -15.74 -8.53
CA PRO A 301 13.39 -14.92 -8.14
C PRO A 301 12.84 -14.16 -9.34
N ALA A 302 11.54 -13.88 -9.34
CA ALA A 302 10.84 -13.26 -10.46
C ALA A 302 11.52 -11.98 -10.96
N THR A 303 12.08 -11.18 -10.05
CA THR A 303 12.86 -9.97 -10.38
C THR A 303 14.03 -10.24 -11.32
N LEU A 304 14.64 -11.43 -11.28
CA LEU A 304 15.78 -11.81 -12.12
C LEU A 304 15.39 -12.77 -13.26
N SER A 305 14.13 -13.16 -13.33
CA SER A 305 13.60 -14.14 -14.29
C SER A 305 13.19 -13.49 -15.61
N ARG A 306 13.97 -13.75 -16.68
CA ARG A 306 13.59 -13.35 -18.03
C ARG A 306 12.31 -14.04 -18.52
N PRO A 307 12.06 -15.35 -18.28
CA PRO A 307 10.80 -16.00 -18.60
C PRO A 307 9.58 -15.28 -17.98
N ILE A 308 9.68 -14.84 -16.72
CA ILE A 308 8.58 -14.15 -16.05
C ILE A 308 8.42 -12.71 -16.56
N LEU A 309 9.49 -11.91 -16.56
CA LEU A 309 9.37 -10.48 -16.84
C LEU A 309 9.28 -10.17 -18.34
N THR A 310 10.12 -10.82 -19.15
CA THR A 310 10.04 -10.63 -20.61
C THR A 310 8.97 -11.54 -21.20
N GLY A 311 9.07 -12.85 -20.99
CA GLY A 311 8.18 -13.82 -21.62
C GLY A 311 6.71 -13.66 -21.23
N ILE A 312 6.42 -13.56 -19.93
CA ILE A 312 5.03 -13.44 -19.47
C ILE A 312 4.59 -11.96 -19.47
N LEU A 313 5.27 -11.09 -18.72
CA LEU A 313 4.76 -9.72 -18.51
C LEU A 313 4.81 -8.87 -19.80
N ARG A 314 5.95 -8.88 -20.53
CA ARG A 314 6.11 -8.07 -21.73
C ARG A 314 5.45 -8.69 -22.96
N ASP A 315 5.76 -9.98 -23.25
CA ASP A 315 5.40 -10.60 -24.52
C ASP A 315 3.96 -11.15 -24.49
N ARG A 316 3.60 -11.94 -23.46
CA ARG A 316 2.27 -12.54 -23.37
C ARG A 316 1.19 -11.56 -22.88
N LEU A 317 1.47 -10.75 -21.85
CA LEU A 317 0.51 -9.79 -21.29
C LEU A 317 0.58 -8.41 -21.94
N HIS A 318 1.52 -8.20 -22.87
CA HIS A 318 1.71 -6.97 -23.62
C HIS A 318 1.89 -5.71 -22.75
N TYR A 319 2.46 -5.85 -21.55
CA TYR A 319 2.72 -4.70 -20.69
C TYR A 319 3.81 -3.79 -21.26
N ARG A 320 3.54 -2.48 -21.35
CA ARG A 320 4.43 -1.48 -21.95
C ARG A 320 4.89 -0.39 -20.97
N GLY A 321 4.35 -0.36 -19.74
CA GLY A 321 4.75 0.58 -18.69
C GLY A 321 6.10 0.26 -18.07
N VAL A 322 6.46 0.99 -17.03
CA VAL A 322 7.70 0.82 -16.26
C VAL A 322 7.61 -0.42 -15.38
N VAL A 323 8.66 -1.25 -15.40
CA VAL A 323 8.85 -2.34 -14.44
C VAL A 323 9.91 -1.92 -13.44
N VAL A 324 9.55 -1.85 -12.16
CA VAL A 324 10.45 -1.53 -11.06
C VAL A 324 10.69 -2.78 -10.21
N THR A 325 11.89 -2.97 -9.68
CA THR A 325 12.15 -4.04 -8.71
C THR A 325 11.46 -3.74 -7.38
N ASP A 326 11.18 -4.74 -6.58
CA ASP A 326 11.12 -4.55 -5.13
C ASP A 326 12.50 -4.11 -4.61
N ALA A 327 12.59 -3.73 -3.35
CA ALA A 327 13.81 -3.16 -2.77
C ALA A 327 14.98 -4.15 -2.86
N LEU A 328 16.08 -3.75 -3.50
CA LEU A 328 17.22 -4.62 -3.75
C LEU A 328 18.06 -4.94 -2.50
N ASP A 329 17.79 -4.29 -1.37
CA ASP A 329 18.40 -4.63 -0.09
C ASP A 329 17.71 -5.80 0.63
N MET A 330 16.61 -6.33 0.08
CA MET A 330 15.90 -7.48 0.61
C MET A 330 16.68 -8.79 0.36
N GLN A 331 16.68 -9.68 1.36
CA GLN A 331 17.46 -10.93 1.32
C GLN A 331 17.01 -11.86 0.18
N GLY A 332 15.72 -11.87 -0.15
CA GLY A 332 15.14 -12.73 -1.21
C GLY A 332 15.76 -12.57 -2.61
N VAL A 333 16.59 -11.56 -2.84
CA VAL A 333 17.28 -11.36 -4.13
C VAL A 333 18.80 -11.43 -4.02
N ARG A 334 19.37 -11.29 -2.79
CA ARG A 334 20.81 -11.09 -2.57
C ARG A 334 21.62 -12.37 -2.50
N ASP A 335 21.07 -13.45 -1.96
CA ASP A 335 21.82 -14.64 -1.55
C ASP A 335 22.51 -15.38 -2.69
N LYS A 336 21.91 -15.39 -3.88
CA LYS A 336 22.38 -16.25 -4.98
C LYS A 336 23.49 -15.65 -5.84
N TYR A 337 23.45 -14.32 -6.09
CA TYR A 337 24.26 -13.71 -7.17
C TYR A 337 25.22 -12.61 -6.74
N GLY A 338 25.18 -12.22 -5.47
CA GLY A 338 25.97 -11.10 -4.96
C GLY A 338 25.43 -9.73 -5.43
N ASP A 339 25.55 -8.77 -4.55
CA ASP A 339 24.90 -7.46 -4.67
C ASP A 339 25.22 -6.70 -5.97
N GLU A 340 26.44 -6.81 -6.48
CA GLU A 340 26.91 -6.03 -7.64
C GLU A 340 26.29 -6.49 -8.96
N ASN A 341 26.00 -7.80 -9.09
CA ASN A 341 25.47 -8.41 -10.31
C ASN A 341 23.94 -8.29 -10.45
N ILE A 342 23.23 -8.12 -9.33
CA ILE A 342 21.76 -8.08 -9.31
C ILE A 342 21.19 -7.05 -10.30
N PRO A 343 21.66 -5.80 -10.39
CA PRO A 343 21.14 -4.83 -11.36
C PRO A 343 21.30 -5.28 -12.81
N VAL A 344 22.42 -5.89 -13.15
CA VAL A 344 22.67 -6.39 -14.52
C VAL A 344 21.69 -7.50 -14.85
N LEU A 345 21.49 -8.47 -13.96
CA LEU A 345 20.55 -9.58 -14.11
C LEU A 345 19.10 -9.09 -14.21
N ALA A 346 18.70 -8.16 -13.35
CA ALA A 346 17.35 -7.56 -13.37
C ALA A 346 17.07 -6.83 -14.70
N LEU A 347 18.02 -6.04 -15.19
CA LEU A 347 17.93 -5.37 -16.50
C LEU A 347 17.86 -6.37 -17.65
N LYS A 348 18.62 -7.47 -17.60
CA LYS A 348 18.55 -8.57 -18.59
C LYS A 348 17.18 -9.28 -18.55
N ALA A 349 16.60 -9.43 -17.37
CA ALA A 349 15.29 -10.04 -17.21
C ALA A 349 14.15 -9.17 -17.77
N GLY A 350 14.29 -7.83 -17.79
CA GLY A 350 13.27 -6.92 -18.34
C GLY A 350 12.83 -5.78 -17.42
N VAL A 351 13.50 -5.62 -16.27
CA VAL A 351 13.30 -4.50 -15.34
C VAL A 351 13.74 -3.17 -15.98
N ASP A 352 13.09 -2.07 -15.64
CA ASP A 352 13.45 -0.72 -16.08
C ASP A 352 14.01 0.14 -14.93
N VAL A 353 13.58 -0.10 -13.69
CA VAL A 353 13.98 0.71 -12.53
C VAL A 353 14.44 -0.20 -11.39
N LEU A 354 15.56 0.15 -10.81
CA LEU A 354 16.28 -0.55 -9.75
C LEU A 354 16.08 0.21 -8.44
N LEU A 355 15.29 -0.36 -7.52
CA LEU A 355 14.90 0.31 -6.29
C LEU A 355 15.84 -0.03 -5.14
N LYS A 356 16.29 0.99 -4.42
CA LYS A 356 16.98 0.88 -3.13
C LYS A 356 18.13 -0.13 -3.14
N PRO A 357 19.26 0.20 -3.76
CA PRO A 357 20.50 -0.58 -3.64
C PRO A 357 20.87 -0.85 -2.18
N PRO A 358 21.42 -2.05 -1.86
CA PRO A 358 21.78 -2.41 -0.49
C PRO A 358 23.03 -1.70 0.02
N ALA A 359 23.31 -1.87 1.32
CA ALA A 359 24.63 -1.74 1.90
C ALA A 359 25.28 -3.13 2.02
N ASP A 360 26.63 -3.17 2.00
CA ASP A 360 27.39 -4.39 2.27
C ASP A 360 27.39 -4.73 3.78
N ALA A 361 28.01 -5.85 4.15
CA ALA A 361 28.09 -6.30 5.54
C ALA A 361 28.77 -5.30 6.49
N GLN A 362 29.57 -4.37 5.96
CA GLN A 362 30.24 -3.31 6.70
C GLN A 362 29.41 -2.02 6.75
N GLY A 363 28.22 -2.03 6.13
CA GLY A 363 27.32 -0.88 6.05
C GLY A 363 27.66 0.15 4.98
N ASN A 364 28.60 -0.16 4.07
CA ASN A 364 28.93 0.72 2.94
C ASN A 364 27.98 0.48 1.77
N GLY A 365 27.55 1.54 1.10
CA GLY A 365 26.67 1.43 -0.05
C GLY A 365 27.32 0.74 -1.24
N VAL A 366 26.59 -0.19 -1.84
CA VAL A 366 27.05 -0.87 -3.06
C VAL A 366 26.61 -0.14 -4.35
N PHE A 367 25.78 0.89 -4.25
CA PHE A 367 25.27 1.63 -5.43
C PHE A 367 26.37 2.08 -6.40
N PRO A 368 27.51 2.68 -5.96
CA PRO A 368 28.56 3.08 -6.91
C PRO A 368 29.15 1.89 -7.69
N ARG A 369 29.27 0.72 -7.04
CA ARG A 369 29.75 -0.51 -7.68
C ARG A 369 28.69 -1.10 -8.62
N GLN A 370 27.43 -1.09 -8.22
CA GLN A 370 26.29 -1.50 -9.06
C GLN A 370 26.16 -0.63 -10.32
N LEU A 371 26.29 0.68 -10.19
CA LEU A 371 26.30 1.60 -11.34
C LEU A 371 27.44 1.28 -12.30
N ALA A 372 28.64 1.06 -11.76
CA ALA A 372 29.81 0.67 -12.55
C ALA A 372 29.61 -0.70 -13.23
N ALA A 373 28.99 -1.68 -12.54
CA ALA A 373 28.70 -2.99 -13.10
C ALA A 373 27.73 -2.89 -14.30
N VAL A 374 26.67 -2.08 -14.22
CA VAL A 374 25.75 -1.83 -15.34
C VAL A 374 26.48 -1.19 -16.53
N VAL A 375 27.31 -0.18 -16.29
CA VAL A 375 28.11 0.49 -17.33
C VAL A 375 29.08 -0.51 -17.98
N ASN A 376 29.76 -1.33 -17.18
CA ASN A 376 30.71 -2.31 -17.68
C ASN A 376 30.00 -3.44 -18.47
N ALA A 377 28.83 -3.89 -18.03
CA ALA A 377 28.04 -4.88 -18.77
C ALA A 377 27.63 -4.38 -20.17
N VAL A 378 27.36 -3.07 -20.31
CA VAL A 378 27.11 -2.49 -21.64
C VAL A 378 28.39 -2.42 -22.47
N LYS A 379 29.50 -1.98 -21.88
CA LYS A 379 30.80 -1.90 -22.58
C LYS A 379 31.32 -3.26 -23.06
N SER A 380 31.06 -4.31 -22.29
CA SER A 380 31.43 -5.69 -22.64
C SER A 380 30.48 -6.36 -23.63
N GLY A 381 29.32 -5.75 -23.91
CA GLY A 381 28.27 -6.33 -24.76
C GLY A 381 27.35 -7.33 -24.04
N GLU A 382 27.49 -7.53 -22.73
CA GLU A 382 26.60 -8.38 -21.91
C GLU A 382 25.18 -7.80 -21.82
N LEU A 383 25.06 -6.46 -21.74
CA LEU A 383 23.85 -5.68 -21.96
C LEU A 383 23.99 -4.85 -23.24
N THR A 384 22.91 -4.70 -24.01
CA THR A 384 22.95 -3.81 -25.17
C THR A 384 22.60 -2.37 -24.72
N GLU A 385 23.26 -1.37 -25.28
CA GLU A 385 22.90 0.04 -25.03
C GLU A 385 21.44 0.30 -25.43
N LYS A 386 20.94 -0.35 -26.48
CA LYS A 386 19.52 -0.31 -26.87
C LYS A 386 18.59 -0.71 -25.72
N ARG A 387 18.95 -1.75 -24.95
CA ARG A 387 18.15 -2.19 -23.79
C ARG A 387 18.09 -1.12 -22.70
N ILE A 388 19.21 -0.45 -22.45
CA ILE A 388 19.28 0.68 -21.51
C ILE A 388 18.44 1.86 -22.03
N ASP A 389 18.59 2.22 -23.31
CA ASP A 389 17.85 3.30 -23.96
C ASP A 389 16.34 3.09 -23.90
N GLU A 390 15.87 1.86 -24.05
CA GLU A 390 14.44 1.51 -23.94
C GLU A 390 13.91 1.76 -22.52
N SER A 391 14.67 1.41 -21.49
CA SER A 391 14.31 1.65 -20.09
C SER A 391 14.32 3.13 -19.75
N VAL A 392 15.39 3.84 -20.10
CA VAL A 392 15.50 5.29 -19.87
C VAL A 392 14.35 6.02 -20.57
N TYR A 393 14.03 5.64 -21.82
CA TYR A 393 12.91 6.25 -22.52
C TYR A 393 11.58 6.07 -21.78
N ARG A 394 11.28 4.86 -21.25
CA ARG A 394 10.06 4.60 -20.45
C ARG A 394 10.02 5.47 -19.19
N VAL A 395 11.16 5.61 -18.51
CA VAL A 395 11.28 6.46 -17.31
C VAL A 395 11.04 7.94 -17.66
N LEU A 396 11.67 8.44 -18.71
CA LEU A 396 11.47 9.82 -19.18
C LEU A 396 10.02 10.08 -19.61
N GLU A 397 9.42 9.13 -20.33
CA GLU A 397 8.02 9.21 -20.76
C GLU A 397 7.06 9.23 -19.57
N LEU A 398 7.34 8.43 -18.53
CA LEU A 398 6.56 8.44 -17.28
C LEU A 398 6.66 9.81 -16.58
N LYS A 399 7.85 10.35 -16.43
CA LYS A 399 8.08 11.69 -15.88
C LYS A 399 7.35 12.78 -16.69
N GLN A 400 7.36 12.70 -18.02
CA GLN A 400 6.63 13.63 -18.89
C GLN A 400 5.12 13.52 -18.71
N ARG A 401 4.57 12.30 -18.68
CA ARG A 401 3.13 12.07 -18.45
C ARG A 401 2.65 12.61 -17.09
N ARG A 402 3.51 12.61 -16.08
CA ARG A 402 3.23 13.21 -14.76
C ARG A 402 3.48 14.72 -14.73
N GLY A 403 3.86 15.33 -15.84
CA GLY A 403 4.07 16.77 -15.95
C GLY A 403 5.35 17.28 -15.31
N LEU A 404 6.27 16.41 -14.87
CA LEU A 404 7.47 16.79 -14.12
C LEU A 404 8.40 17.69 -14.93
N PHE A 405 8.47 17.53 -16.26
CA PHE A 405 9.25 18.43 -17.12
C PHE A 405 8.65 19.84 -17.27
N ARG A 406 7.38 20.03 -16.87
CA ARG A 406 6.71 21.33 -16.90
C ARG A 406 6.75 21.98 -15.51
N ASP A 407 6.37 21.22 -14.49
CA ASP A 407 6.31 21.69 -13.12
C ASP A 407 6.54 20.51 -12.14
N PRO A 408 7.79 20.32 -11.68
CA PRO A 408 8.11 19.26 -10.72
C PRO A 408 7.88 19.67 -9.26
N TYR A 409 7.57 20.96 -8.99
CA TYR A 409 7.56 21.51 -7.64
C TYR A 409 6.23 21.34 -6.93
N ALA A 410 6.28 21.27 -5.61
CA ALA A 410 5.15 21.42 -4.71
C ALA A 410 4.95 22.91 -4.38
N ASP A 411 3.71 23.34 -4.30
CA ASP A 411 3.36 24.69 -3.80
C ASP A 411 3.24 24.63 -2.26
N GLU A 412 4.32 25.01 -1.59
CA GLU A 412 4.42 24.98 -0.12
C GLU A 412 3.36 25.86 0.57
N SER A 413 2.85 26.91 -0.11
CA SER A 413 1.82 27.81 0.43
C SER A 413 0.43 27.18 0.48
N ARG A 414 0.19 26.12 -0.29
CA ARG A 414 -1.10 25.46 -0.41
C ARG A 414 -1.23 24.16 0.38
N ILE A 415 -0.20 23.74 1.10
CA ILE A 415 -0.20 22.45 1.83
C ILE A 415 -1.42 22.31 2.73
N GLY A 416 -1.71 23.31 3.59
CA GLY A 416 -2.85 23.28 4.50
C GLY A 416 -4.23 23.37 3.81
N GLN A 417 -4.27 23.68 2.50
CA GLN A 417 -5.51 23.70 1.72
C GLN A 417 -5.79 22.37 1.03
N VAL A 418 -4.81 21.44 1.02
CA VAL A 418 -4.91 20.15 0.33
C VAL A 418 -4.78 18.99 1.31
N VAL A 419 -3.81 19.04 2.23
CA VAL A 419 -3.48 17.93 3.13
C VAL A 419 -4.37 17.97 4.36
N GLY A 420 -5.07 16.86 4.64
CA GLY A 420 -5.87 16.69 5.85
C GLY A 420 -7.08 17.63 5.93
N THR A 421 -7.67 17.99 4.81
CA THR A 421 -8.86 18.88 4.82
C THR A 421 -10.03 18.22 5.52
N PRO A 422 -10.96 18.98 6.11
CA PRO A 422 -12.17 18.42 6.73
C PRO A 422 -12.95 17.48 5.80
N GLU A 423 -13.00 17.78 4.50
CA GLU A 423 -13.66 16.95 3.48
C GLU A 423 -12.94 15.62 3.28
N HIS A 424 -11.61 15.64 3.25
CA HIS A 424 -10.77 14.43 3.13
C HIS A 424 -10.92 13.54 4.36
N LEU A 425 -10.80 14.12 5.56
CA LEU A 425 -10.97 13.39 6.83
C LEU A 425 -12.38 12.80 6.95
N ALA A 426 -13.42 13.57 6.56
CA ALA A 426 -14.80 13.07 6.56
C ALA A 426 -14.99 11.93 5.53
N ALA A 427 -14.31 11.97 4.39
CA ALA A 427 -14.37 10.89 3.40
C ALA A 427 -13.70 9.61 3.95
N ALA A 428 -12.55 9.72 4.62
CA ALA A 428 -11.89 8.61 5.27
C ALA A 428 -12.78 7.97 6.37
N GLN A 429 -13.41 8.80 7.19
CA GLN A 429 -14.34 8.32 8.21
C GLN A 429 -15.56 7.61 7.59
N ARG A 430 -16.18 8.16 6.55
CA ARG A 430 -17.30 7.50 5.87
C ARG A 430 -16.92 6.17 5.24
N ALA A 431 -15.71 6.05 4.69
CA ALA A 431 -15.20 4.78 4.18
C ALA A 431 -15.00 3.78 5.32
N ALA A 432 -14.32 4.18 6.40
CA ALA A 432 -14.09 3.35 7.58
C ALA A 432 -15.40 2.88 8.23
N ASP A 433 -16.45 3.71 8.24
CA ASP A 433 -17.77 3.37 8.81
C ASP A 433 -18.47 2.20 8.09
N ARG A 434 -17.96 1.75 6.92
CA ARG A 434 -18.48 0.60 6.19
C ARG A 434 -17.64 -0.67 6.38
N THR A 435 -16.48 -0.59 7.02
CA THR A 435 -15.47 -1.67 6.99
C THR A 435 -15.55 -2.62 8.18
N THR A 436 -16.01 -2.13 9.34
CA THR A 436 -16.09 -2.97 10.55
C THR A 436 -17.01 -4.17 10.32
N THR A 437 -16.47 -5.38 10.53
CA THR A 437 -17.17 -6.64 10.35
C THR A 437 -17.49 -7.25 11.71
N LEU A 438 -18.77 -7.45 12.00
CA LEU A 438 -19.21 -8.26 13.14
C LEU A 438 -19.18 -9.73 12.71
N VAL A 439 -18.18 -10.47 13.16
CA VAL A 439 -18.00 -11.89 12.78
C VAL A 439 -18.81 -12.81 13.66
N LYS A 440 -18.91 -12.50 14.97
CA LYS A 440 -19.62 -13.31 15.95
C LYS A 440 -20.30 -12.42 16.98
N ASN A 441 -21.55 -12.75 17.36
CA ASN A 441 -22.32 -12.11 18.44
C ASN A 441 -23.27 -13.10 19.09
N GLY A 442 -22.77 -14.31 19.40
CA GLY A 442 -23.57 -15.43 19.90
C GLY A 442 -24.21 -15.19 21.27
N ALA A 443 -23.60 -14.35 22.12
CA ALA A 443 -24.16 -13.98 23.40
C ALA A 443 -25.12 -12.78 23.34
N GLY A 444 -25.31 -12.15 22.16
CA GLY A 444 -26.16 -10.97 22.01
C GLY A 444 -25.71 -9.76 22.82
N ILE A 445 -24.40 -9.64 23.11
CA ILE A 445 -23.84 -8.53 23.89
C ILE A 445 -23.97 -7.21 23.14
N LEU A 446 -23.79 -7.24 21.82
CA LEU A 446 -23.88 -6.07 20.98
C LEU A 446 -25.27 -5.91 20.36
N PRO A 447 -25.77 -4.68 20.19
CA PRO A 447 -25.12 -3.42 20.57
C PRO A 447 -25.16 -3.16 22.09
N LEU A 448 -24.09 -2.48 22.56
CA LEU A 448 -24.01 -2.05 23.97
C LEU A 448 -25.05 -0.95 24.24
N ARG A 449 -25.70 -1.04 25.39
CA ARG A 449 -26.59 0.04 25.83
C ARG A 449 -25.72 1.16 26.46
N PRO A 450 -25.98 2.45 26.14
CA PRO A 450 -25.35 3.58 26.83
C PRO A 450 -25.67 3.60 28.32
N GLY A 451 -24.77 4.12 29.13
CA GLY A 451 -24.99 4.40 30.54
C GLY A 451 -24.06 3.68 31.49
N GLY A 452 -23.12 4.40 32.06
CA GLY A 452 -22.36 4.11 33.31
C GLY A 452 -21.60 2.79 33.42
N ARG A 453 -21.59 1.93 32.41
CA ARG A 453 -20.88 0.64 32.42
C ARG A 453 -19.39 0.83 32.63
N LYS A 454 -18.81 0.06 33.51
CA LYS A 454 -17.36 -0.05 33.70
C LYS A 454 -16.80 -0.97 32.61
N VAL A 455 -15.94 -0.43 31.74
CA VAL A 455 -15.35 -1.16 30.61
C VAL A 455 -13.83 -1.19 30.71
N LEU A 456 -13.26 -2.38 30.81
CA LEU A 456 -11.82 -2.56 30.62
C LEU A 456 -11.53 -2.58 29.10
N VAL A 457 -10.63 -1.72 28.64
CA VAL A 457 -10.02 -1.83 27.31
C VAL A 457 -8.59 -2.29 27.48
N THR A 458 -8.27 -3.47 26.98
CA THR A 458 -6.97 -4.11 27.17
C THR A 458 -6.47 -4.76 25.89
N GLY A 459 -5.23 -5.20 25.86
CA GLY A 459 -4.61 -5.87 24.72
C GLY A 459 -3.58 -5.01 24.02
N TRP A 460 -3.44 -5.20 22.70
CA TRP A 460 -2.36 -4.63 21.93
C TRP A 460 -2.45 -3.12 21.72
N GLY A 461 -1.29 -2.48 21.90
CA GLY A 461 -1.00 -1.13 21.42
C GLY A 461 -1.41 -0.01 22.39
N VAL A 462 -0.44 0.83 22.77
CA VAL A 462 -0.66 1.97 23.68
C VAL A 462 -1.65 2.96 23.07
N SER A 463 -1.39 3.44 21.85
CA SER A 463 -2.25 4.39 21.15
C SER A 463 -3.58 3.77 20.74
N THR A 464 -3.60 2.49 20.37
CA THR A 464 -4.79 1.76 19.92
C THR A 464 -5.78 1.57 21.06
N THR A 465 -5.33 1.04 22.21
CA THR A 465 -6.19 0.86 23.39
C THR A 465 -6.67 2.20 23.94
N ALA A 466 -5.79 3.22 24.00
CA ALA A 466 -6.14 4.56 24.45
C ALA A 466 -7.18 5.23 23.54
N SER A 467 -7.01 5.13 22.20
CA SER A 467 -7.94 5.70 21.23
C SER A 467 -9.31 5.02 21.28
N LEU A 468 -9.34 3.69 21.31
CA LEU A 468 -10.59 2.93 21.42
C LEU A 468 -11.28 3.19 22.76
N GLY A 469 -10.53 3.22 23.88
CA GLY A 469 -11.05 3.56 25.19
C GLY A 469 -11.65 4.97 25.26
N THR A 470 -11.00 5.95 24.64
CA THR A 470 -11.53 7.31 24.51
C THR A 470 -12.85 7.34 23.73
N GLU A 471 -12.94 6.62 22.62
CA GLU A 471 -14.17 6.55 21.81
C GLU A 471 -15.30 5.83 22.56
N ILE A 472 -15.00 4.82 23.38
CA ILE A 472 -15.96 4.13 24.27
C ILE A 472 -16.43 5.06 25.38
N ALA A 473 -15.51 5.81 26.01
CA ALA A 473 -15.83 6.77 27.08
C ALA A 473 -16.73 7.91 26.59
N ARG A 474 -16.51 8.41 25.39
CA ARG A 474 -17.38 9.43 24.75
C ARG A 474 -18.85 8.99 24.64
N ARG A 475 -19.12 7.69 24.70
CA ARG A 475 -20.46 7.06 24.63
C ARG A 475 -21.03 6.75 26.00
N GLY A 476 -20.43 7.34 27.05
CA GLY A 476 -20.96 7.28 28.43
C GLY A 476 -20.51 6.07 29.25
N ALA A 477 -19.52 5.30 28.79
CA ALA A 477 -18.90 4.26 29.59
C ALA A 477 -17.79 4.82 30.50
N VAL A 478 -17.57 4.17 31.64
CA VAL A 478 -16.41 4.43 32.51
C VAL A 478 -15.30 3.47 32.11
N THR A 479 -14.26 3.97 31.43
CA THR A 479 -13.22 3.13 30.86
C THR A 479 -11.99 3.02 31.76
N THR A 480 -11.49 1.80 31.92
CA THR A 480 -10.16 1.48 32.45
C THR A 480 -9.31 0.97 31.30
N ILE A 481 -8.09 1.50 31.13
CA ILE A 481 -7.20 1.11 30.03
C ILE A 481 -5.98 0.40 30.60
N ARG A 482 -5.69 -0.80 30.06
CA ARG A 482 -4.49 -1.60 30.37
C ARG A 482 -3.95 -2.23 29.10
N GLN A 483 -2.90 -1.67 28.54
CA GLN A 483 -2.27 -2.22 27.34
C GLN A 483 -1.27 -3.34 27.72
N THR A 484 -1.12 -4.35 26.85
CA THR A 484 -0.27 -5.51 27.10
C THR A 484 0.84 -5.72 26.07
N GLY A 485 0.91 -4.93 25.02
CA GLY A 485 1.89 -5.13 23.93
C GLY A 485 1.54 -6.29 22.97
N LEU A 486 2.47 -6.59 22.04
CA LEU A 486 2.28 -7.62 21.01
C LEU A 486 2.41 -9.04 21.59
N SER A 487 3.38 -9.24 22.48
CA SER A 487 3.69 -10.52 23.14
C SER A 487 3.56 -10.36 24.65
N PRO A 488 2.32 -10.39 25.20
CA PRO A 488 2.11 -10.22 26.64
C PRO A 488 2.71 -11.38 27.42
N GLY A 489 3.51 -11.03 28.43
CA GLY A 489 3.99 -11.99 29.42
C GLY A 489 2.95 -12.30 30.49
N GLN A 490 3.19 -13.35 31.32
CA GLN A 490 2.24 -13.80 32.34
C GLN A 490 1.83 -12.68 33.30
N ALA A 491 2.78 -11.87 33.77
CA ALA A 491 2.49 -10.75 34.67
C ALA A 491 1.50 -9.74 34.08
N GLN A 492 1.65 -9.41 32.79
CA GLN A 492 0.73 -8.50 32.08
C GLN A 492 -0.66 -9.11 31.91
N ILE A 493 -0.74 -10.44 31.69
CA ILE A 493 -2.01 -11.16 31.64
C ILE A 493 -2.68 -11.14 33.02
N ASP A 494 -1.95 -11.41 34.10
CA ASP A 494 -2.46 -11.43 35.47
C ASP A 494 -2.98 -10.03 35.88
N GLU A 495 -2.28 -8.96 35.50
CA GLU A 495 -2.72 -7.57 35.72
C GLU A 495 -4.02 -7.25 34.96
N ALA A 496 -4.12 -7.69 33.68
CA ALA A 496 -5.33 -7.48 32.90
C ALA A 496 -6.51 -8.27 33.47
N VAL A 497 -6.30 -9.51 33.89
CA VAL A 497 -7.30 -10.37 34.56
C VAL A 497 -7.75 -9.74 35.88
N ALA A 498 -6.83 -9.24 36.70
CA ALA A 498 -7.17 -8.56 37.96
C ALA A 498 -8.03 -7.31 37.67
N ALA A 499 -7.63 -6.50 36.66
CA ALA A 499 -8.40 -5.31 36.29
C ALA A 499 -9.81 -5.66 35.74
N ALA A 500 -9.99 -6.83 35.12
CA ALA A 500 -11.27 -7.27 34.59
C ALA A 500 -12.33 -7.60 35.66
N ARG A 501 -11.91 -8.02 36.84
CA ARG A 501 -12.82 -8.52 37.88
C ARG A 501 -13.86 -7.49 38.33
N ASP A 502 -13.52 -6.22 38.36
CA ASP A 502 -14.39 -5.12 38.80
C ASP A 502 -15.07 -4.39 37.60
N GLN A 503 -15.05 -4.99 36.43
CA GLN A 503 -15.66 -4.42 35.20
C GLN A 503 -16.95 -5.14 34.83
N ASP A 504 -17.84 -4.42 34.13
CA ASP A 504 -19.07 -4.98 33.57
C ASP A 504 -18.83 -5.64 32.22
N LEU A 505 -17.75 -5.20 31.52
CA LEU A 505 -17.38 -5.65 30.18
C LEU A 505 -15.87 -5.52 29.97
N VAL A 506 -15.31 -6.43 29.21
CA VAL A 506 -13.94 -6.35 28.70
C VAL A 506 -13.98 -6.20 27.18
N VAL A 507 -13.25 -5.22 26.64
CA VAL A 507 -12.93 -5.07 25.23
C VAL A 507 -11.45 -5.39 25.04
N ALA A 508 -11.17 -6.55 24.46
CA ALA A 508 -9.82 -7.04 24.20
C ALA A 508 -9.41 -6.72 22.76
N VAL A 509 -8.33 -5.97 22.60
CA VAL A 509 -7.77 -5.61 21.29
C VAL A 509 -6.69 -6.60 20.91
N THR A 510 -6.80 -7.24 19.73
CA THR A 510 -5.80 -8.17 19.22
C THR A 510 -5.19 -7.70 17.90
N ASN A 511 -3.91 -8.05 17.70
CA ASN A 511 -3.14 -7.74 16.50
C ASN A 511 -2.25 -8.94 16.16
N ARG A 512 -2.61 -9.71 15.13
CA ARG A 512 -1.90 -10.94 14.74
C ARG A 512 -1.74 -11.93 15.90
N ALA A 513 -2.79 -12.14 16.69
CA ALA A 513 -2.73 -13.10 17.81
C ALA A 513 -2.42 -14.53 17.34
N TRP A 514 -2.67 -14.84 16.07
CA TRP A 514 -2.38 -16.10 15.43
C TRP A 514 -0.88 -16.34 15.16
N ASP A 515 -0.08 -15.30 14.99
CA ASP A 515 1.30 -15.36 14.51
C ASP A 515 2.34 -15.12 15.64
N VAL A 516 2.00 -14.37 16.67
CA VAL A 516 2.94 -13.92 17.71
C VAL A 516 3.70 -15.07 18.39
N LYS A 517 3.07 -16.23 18.55
CA LYS A 517 3.73 -17.43 19.12
C LYS A 517 4.74 -18.08 18.19
N GLN A 518 4.74 -17.70 16.91
CA GLN A 518 5.63 -18.25 15.89
C GLN A 518 6.91 -17.39 15.74
N GLU A 519 6.99 -16.25 16.41
CA GLU A 519 8.18 -15.39 16.35
C GLU A 519 9.40 -16.12 16.97
N PRO A 520 10.55 -16.13 16.29
CA PRO A 520 11.77 -16.76 16.80
C PRO A 520 12.12 -16.23 18.20
N GLY A 521 12.32 -17.15 19.15
CA GLY A 521 12.65 -16.80 20.53
C GLY A 521 11.46 -16.50 21.44
N HIS A 522 10.22 -16.54 20.95
CA HIS A 522 9.05 -16.41 21.80
C HIS A 522 8.76 -17.72 22.56
N ASN A 523 9.06 -17.74 23.86
CA ASN A 523 8.87 -18.91 24.74
C ASN A 523 7.77 -18.71 25.80
N GLY A 524 6.95 -17.66 25.66
CA GLY A 524 5.96 -17.26 26.66
C GLY A 524 4.50 -17.31 26.17
N PRO A 525 3.56 -16.92 27.03
CA PRO A 525 2.18 -16.71 26.64
C PRO A 525 2.06 -15.59 25.60
N GLY A 526 0.97 -15.59 24.84
CA GLY A 526 0.68 -14.62 23.80
C GLY A 526 -0.69 -13.95 23.97
N GLN A 527 -1.11 -13.20 22.95
CA GLN A 527 -2.42 -12.53 22.94
C GLN A 527 -3.58 -13.54 23.02
N SER A 528 -3.45 -14.73 22.46
CA SER A 528 -4.46 -15.79 22.56
C SER A 528 -4.64 -16.26 24.02
N ASP A 529 -3.55 -16.33 24.80
CA ASP A 529 -3.63 -16.71 26.23
C ASP A 529 -4.25 -15.58 27.06
N LEU A 530 -3.95 -14.33 26.75
CA LEU A 530 -4.64 -13.18 27.33
C LEU A 530 -6.15 -13.26 27.13
N VAL A 531 -6.61 -13.49 25.88
CA VAL A 531 -8.04 -13.58 25.59
C VAL A 531 -8.68 -14.74 26.36
N LYS A 532 -8.04 -15.93 26.37
CA LYS A 532 -8.53 -17.10 27.14
C LYS A 532 -8.59 -16.83 28.64
N ALA A 533 -7.58 -16.18 29.19
CA ALA A 533 -7.56 -15.80 30.62
C ALA A 533 -8.65 -14.78 30.97
N LEU A 534 -8.93 -13.83 30.08
CA LEU A 534 -10.03 -12.86 30.26
C LEU A 534 -11.39 -13.57 30.19
N LEU A 535 -11.59 -14.52 29.27
CA LEU A 535 -12.81 -15.34 29.21
C LEU A 535 -13.02 -16.16 30.49
N ALA A 536 -11.95 -16.69 31.07
CA ALA A 536 -11.99 -17.47 32.32
C ALA A 536 -12.44 -16.64 33.54
N THR A 537 -12.43 -15.30 33.46
CA THR A 537 -12.98 -14.44 34.52
C THR A 537 -14.51 -14.51 34.64
N GLY A 538 -15.20 -15.07 33.67
CA GLY A 538 -16.66 -15.08 33.56
C GLY A 538 -17.27 -13.72 33.19
N ARG A 539 -16.46 -12.69 32.95
CA ARG A 539 -16.94 -11.40 32.49
C ARG A 539 -17.26 -11.45 31.00
N PRO A 540 -18.27 -10.70 30.53
CA PRO A 540 -18.49 -10.52 29.11
C PRO A 540 -17.24 -9.98 28.40
N VAL A 541 -16.79 -10.65 27.33
CA VAL A 541 -15.61 -10.24 26.54
C VAL A 541 -16.02 -9.99 25.10
N VAL A 542 -15.66 -8.83 24.59
CA VAL A 542 -15.73 -8.49 23.17
C VAL A 542 -14.30 -8.38 22.65
N VAL A 543 -13.96 -9.16 21.64
CA VAL A 543 -12.66 -9.06 20.98
C VAL A 543 -12.77 -8.14 19.76
N VAL A 544 -11.82 -7.22 19.61
CA VAL A 544 -11.65 -6.34 18.44
C VAL A 544 -10.30 -6.63 17.82
N ALA A 545 -10.29 -7.39 16.73
CA ALA A 545 -9.10 -7.65 15.93
C ALA A 545 -8.81 -6.44 15.03
N VAL A 546 -7.70 -5.77 15.29
CA VAL A 546 -7.34 -4.51 14.59
C VAL A 546 -6.41 -4.73 13.39
N ARG A 547 -6.08 -5.98 13.08
CA ARG A 547 -5.30 -6.36 11.92
C ARG A 547 -5.95 -7.56 11.24
N ASP A 548 -5.30 -8.71 11.20
CA ASP A 548 -5.80 -9.88 10.50
C ASP A 548 -7.07 -10.44 11.16
N PRO A 549 -8.08 -10.88 10.40
CA PRO A 549 -9.33 -11.40 10.95
C PRO A 549 -9.21 -12.83 11.48
N TYR A 550 -8.04 -13.47 11.34
CA TYR A 550 -7.80 -14.88 11.64
C TYR A 550 -7.65 -15.18 13.13
N ASP A 551 -7.46 -14.18 13.97
CA ASP A 551 -7.20 -14.32 15.41
C ASP A 551 -8.24 -15.18 16.13
N ILE A 552 -9.52 -15.12 15.71
CA ILE A 552 -10.63 -15.87 16.30
C ILE A 552 -10.42 -17.39 16.23
N ALA A 553 -9.65 -17.90 15.29
CA ALA A 553 -9.34 -19.33 15.19
C ALA A 553 -8.50 -19.85 16.38
N TRP A 554 -7.85 -18.96 17.14
CA TRP A 554 -7.01 -19.30 18.29
C TRP A 554 -7.74 -19.26 19.63
N PHE A 555 -8.95 -18.69 19.65
CA PHE A 555 -9.88 -18.63 20.77
C PHE A 555 -11.33 -18.69 20.29
N PRO A 556 -11.71 -19.80 19.62
CA PRO A 556 -13.04 -19.92 19.00
C PRO A 556 -14.20 -19.90 20.02
N GLU A 557 -13.90 -20.07 21.30
CA GLU A 557 -14.84 -19.97 22.42
C GLU A 557 -15.34 -18.55 22.66
N VAL A 558 -14.68 -17.49 22.17
CA VAL A 558 -15.16 -16.12 22.29
C VAL A 558 -16.56 -15.98 21.68
N THR A 559 -17.47 -15.29 22.36
CA THR A 559 -18.86 -15.17 21.91
C THR A 559 -19.14 -13.93 21.09
N THR A 560 -18.26 -12.93 21.17
CA THR A 560 -18.43 -11.67 20.42
C THR A 560 -17.08 -11.21 19.86
N TYR A 561 -17.04 -11.08 18.51
CA TYR A 561 -15.79 -10.77 17.79
C TYR A 561 -16.05 -9.82 16.62
N LEU A 562 -15.27 -8.73 16.58
CA LEU A 562 -15.23 -7.77 15.48
C LEU A 562 -13.86 -7.80 14.81
N ALA A 563 -13.84 -7.58 13.50
CA ALA A 563 -12.63 -7.33 12.72
C ALA A 563 -12.69 -5.93 12.11
N THR A 564 -11.64 -5.14 12.32
CA THR A 564 -11.51 -3.79 11.75
C THR A 564 -10.48 -3.72 10.63
N TYR A 565 -9.59 -4.71 10.53
CA TYR A 565 -8.48 -4.80 9.55
C TYR A 565 -7.50 -3.62 9.62
N SER A 566 -7.68 -2.74 10.57
CA SER A 566 -6.97 -1.47 10.71
C SER A 566 -7.06 -0.95 12.14
N TYR A 567 -6.00 -0.26 12.56
CA TYR A 567 -5.95 0.46 13.83
C TYR A 567 -5.84 1.99 13.65
N THR A 568 -6.19 2.51 12.47
CA THR A 568 -6.30 3.95 12.26
C THR A 568 -7.40 4.55 13.15
N ALA A 569 -7.30 5.82 13.46
CA ALA A 569 -8.27 6.49 14.32
C ALA A 569 -9.72 6.39 13.79
N GLU A 570 -9.88 6.46 12.46
CA GLU A 570 -11.15 6.32 11.77
C GLU A 570 -11.75 4.92 11.95
N ALA A 571 -10.91 3.88 11.85
CA ALA A 571 -11.34 2.48 12.03
C ALA A 571 -11.75 2.20 13.49
N LEU A 572 -10.97 2.69 14.47
CA LEU A 572 -11.29 2.55 15.89
C LEU A 572 -12.57 3.31 16.28
N ARG A 573 -12.78 4.50 15.70
CA ARG A 573 -14.03 5.25 15.89
C ARG A 573 -15.22 4.50 15.29
N SER A 574 -15.06 3.90 14.11
CA SER A 574 -16.08 3.04 13.49
C SER A 574 -16.40 1.82 14.34
N ALA A 575 -15.37 1.14 14.87
CA ALA A 575 -15.57 0.02 15.79
C ALA A 575 -16.39 0.45 17.01
N ALA A 576 -16.07 1.59 17.63
CA ALA A 576 -16.82 2.11 18.76
C ALA A 576 -18.28 2.44 18.39
N LYS A 577 -18.55 3.04 17.22
CA LYS A 577 -19.90 3.25 16.71
C LYS A 577 -20.68 1.95 16.55
N VAL A 578 -20.04 0.91 16.02
CA VAL A 578 -20.65 -0.43 15.90
C VAL A 578 -20.89 -1.02 17.28
N LEU A 579 -19.93 -0.95 18.20
CA LEU A 579 -20.12 -1.46 19.58
C LEU A 579 -21.37 -0.89 20.25
N PHE A 580 -21.71 0.37 20.00
CA PHE A 580 -22.87 1.05 20.61
C PHE A 580 -24.11 1.12 19.71
N GLY A 581 -24.13 0.46 18.55
CA GLY A 581 -25.28 0.43 17.66
C GLY A 581 -25.56 1.77 16.93
N GLU A 582 -24.59 2.72 16.92
CA GLU A 582 -24.69 3.95 16.14
C GLU A 582 -24.53 3.66 14.64
N LEU A 583 -23.89 2.54 14.31
CA LEU A 583 -23.76 2.00 12.96
C LEU A 583 -24.12 0.53 12.96
N ASP A 584 -24.90 0.10 11.97
CA ASP A 584 -25.07 -1.29 11.64
C ASP A 584 -23.74 -1.82 11.03
N PRO A 585 -23.19 -2.95 11.52
CA PRO A 585 -21.97 -3.54 10.99
C PRO A 585 -22.19 -4.07 9.57
N ARG A 586 -21.62 -3.35 8.57
CA ARG A 586 -21.81 -3.67 7.14
C ARG A 586 -20.63 -4.41 6.52
N GLY A 587 -19.49 -4.44 7.21
CA GLY A 587 -18.31 -5.14 6.73
C GLY A 587 -18.59 -6.61 6.47
N ARG A 588 -17.93 -7.18 5.47
CA ARG A 588 -17.96 -8.60 5.11
C ARG A 588 -16.53 -9.12 5.01
N LEU A 589 -16.26 -10.29 5.57
CA LEU A 589 -14.92 -10.88 5.50
C LEU A 589 -14.41 -10.91 4.06
N PRO A 590 -13.27 -10.29 3.76
CA PRO A 590 -12.66 -10.34 2.43
C PRO A 590 -11.76 -11.57 2.24
N VAL A 591 -11.69 -12.41 3.25
CA VAL A 591 -11.00 -13.71 3.30
C VAL A 591 -11.85 -14.73 4.03
N ALA A 592 -11.62 -16.02 3.78
CA ALA A 592 -12.15 -17.07 4.65
C ALA A 592 -11.27 -17.20 5.90
N VAL A 593 -11.85 -17.49 7.04
CA VAL A 593 -11.14 -17.81 8.30
C VAL A 593 -11.13 -19.31 8.48
N PRO A 594 -9.98 -20.00 8.33
CA PRO A 594 -9.89 -21.45 8.53
C PRO A 594 -9.91 -21.80 10.02
N ALA A 595 -10.28 -23.04 10.31
CA ALA A 595 -10.06 -23.64 11.61
C ALA A 595 -8.56 -23.88 11.83
N ARG A 596 -8.08 -23.61 13.04
CA ARG A 596 -6.66 -23.77 13.38
C ARG A 596 -6.21 -25.22 13.31
N ASP A 597 -6.98 -26.12 13.93
CA ASP A 597 -6.58 -27.50 14.21
C ASP A 597 -7.20 -28.51 13.23
N GLU A 598 -7.99 -28.03 12.25
CA GLU A 598 -8.67 -28.85 11.25
C GLU A 598 -8.39 -28.32 9.84
N PRO A 599 -7.28 -28.73 9.20
CA PRO A 599 -6.95 -28.30 7.85
C PRO A 599 -8.08 -28.57 6.85
N GLY A 600 -8.46 -27.55 6.09
CA GLY A 600 -9.56 -27.61 5.12
C GLY A 600 -10.95 -27.26 5.68
N THR A 601 -11.10 -27.16 7.01
CA THR A 601 -12.33 -26.67 7.64
C THR A 601 -12.34 -25.15 7.67
N VAL A 602 -13.45 -24.55 7.24
CA VAL A 602 -13.66 -23.08 7.24
C VAL A 602 -14.58 -22.74 8.42
N LEU A 603 -14.08 -21.95 9.38
CA LEU A 603 -14.88 -21.43 10.49
C LEU A 603 -15.85 -20.34 10.03
N TYR A 604 -15.37 -19.40 9.23
CA TYR A 604 -16.15 -18.30 8.66
C TYR A 604 -15.81 -18.14 7.19
N PRO A 605 -16.79 -18.27 6.27
CA PRO A 605 -16.52 -18.18 4.84
C PRO A 605 -16.24 -16.74 4.39
N PHE A 606 -15.60 -16.59 3.24
CA PHE A 606 -15.56 -15.34 2.50
C PHE A 606 -16.96 -14.70 2.40
N GLY A 607 -17.07 -13.43 2.63
CA GLY A 607 -18.34 -12.69 2.61
C GLY A 607 -19.16 -12.79 3.88
N HIS A 608 -18.71 -13.56 4.90
CA HIS A 608 -19.40 -13.62 6.19
C HIS A 608 -19.35 -12.26 6.91
N GLY A 609 -20.43 -11.97 7.62
CA GLY A 609 -20.59 -10.80 8.50
C GLY A 609 -22.04 -10.74 8.97
N LEU A 610 -22.22 -10.32 10.21
CA LEU A 610 -23.54 -10.16 10.85
C LEU A 610 -24.00 -8.69 10.73
N GLY A 611 -25.29 -8.44 10.90
CA GLY A 611 -25.94 -7.16 11.16
C GLY A 611 -26.61 -7.16 12.52
N TYR A 612 -27.18 -6.03 12.92
CA TYR A 612 -28.04 -5.92 14.09
C TYR A 612 -29.50 -6.16 13.73
#